data_37a5da0330ea39285417ce5d1ee448bf
#
_entry.id   37a5da0330ea39285417ce5d1ee448bf
#
_cell.length_a   1.000
_cell.length_b   1.000
_cell.length_c   1.000
_cell.angle_alpha   90.00
_cell.angle_beta   90.00
_cell.angle_gamma   90.00
#
_symmetry.space_group_name_H-M   'P 1'
#
loop_
_entity.id
_entity.type
_entity.pdbx_description
1 polymer ?
#
loop_
_entity_poly.entity_id
_entity_poly.type
_entity_poly.pdbx_seq_one_letter_code
_entity_poly.pdbx_strand_id
1 'polypeptide(L)'
;EEPADGRDTWCLGSAYWARQAVESGYKARYGVLLDMVGGRGCTFAREQVSLQYAQPVVDLIWHLAIQLGYGHFFPLTDGGCLIDDHVNVNSIARVPCLDIVPYFTDGPSNFGPTWHTLQDTPENIDPNVLKAVGQTLTQLIYNDNAEE
;
A
#
# COMPACT_ATOMS: atom_id res chain seq x y z
N GLU A 1 18.41 0.01 -12.62
CA GLU A 1 19.04 -0.76 -13.73
C GLU A 1 18.69 -2.23 -13.54
N GLU A 2 18.15 -2.86 -14.55
CA GLU A 2 17.95 -4.32 -14.51
C GLU A 2 19.30 -5.03 -14.44
N PRO A 3 19.43 -6.08 -13.61
CA PRO A 3 20.69 -6.80 -13.52
C PRO A 3 21.00 -7.47 -14.87
N ALA A 4 22.26 -7.43 -15.25
CA ALA A 4 22.76 -7.96 -16.53
C ALA A 4 22.49 -9.47 -16.73
N ASP A 5 22.04 -10.19 -15.70
CA ASP A 5 21.76 -11.62 -15.71
C ASP A 5 20.25 -11.97 -15.73
N GLY A 6 19.39 -10.98 -15.94
CA GLY A 6 17.93 -11.17 -16.08
C GLY A 6 17.21 -11.60 -14.80
N ARG A 7 17.86 -11.52 -13.62
CA ARG A 7 17.18 -11.79 -12.33
C ARG A 7 16.29 -10.63 -11.95
N ASP A 8 15.06 -10.91 -11.57
CA ASP A 8 14.21 -9.93 -10.93
C ASP A 8 14.80 -9.54 -9.56
N THR A 9 15.11 -8.26 -9.39
CA THR A 9 15.67 -7.71 -8.15
C THR A 9 14.69 -6.83 -7.38
N TRP A 10 13.44 -6.75 -7.83
CA TRP A 10 12.40 -6.00 -7.15
C TRP A 10 11.89 -6.76 -5.92
N CYS A 11 11.58 -6.03 -4.86
CA CYS A 11 10.90 -6.53 -3.66
C CYS A 11 11.59 -7.76 -3.02
N LEU A 12 12.93 -7.84 -3.09
CA LEU A 12 13.70 -8.98 -2.54
C LEU A 12 13.53 -9.13 -1.04
N GLY A 13 13.38 -8.01 -0.32
CA GLY A 13 13.18 -7.98 1.13
C GLY A 13 11.87 -8.65 1.53
N SER A 14 10.78 -8.28 0.90
CA SER A 14 9.46 -8.88 1.15
C SER A 14 9.39 -10.35 0.72
N ALA A 15 10.05 -10.71 -0.38
CA ALA A 15 10.16 -12.10 -0.81
C ALA A 15 10.93 -12.96 0.20
N TYR A 16 12.00 -12.43 0.80
CA TYR A 16 12.73 -13.10 1.87
C TYR A 16 11.85 -13.22 3.13
N TRP A 17 11.28 -12.10 3.59
CA TRP A 17 10.38 -12.07 4.75
C TRP A 17 9.24 -13.08 4.61
N ALA A 18 8.58 -13.09 3.45
CA ALA A 18 7.43 -13.97 3.20
C ALA A 18 7.81 -15.46 3.29
N ARG A 19 9.01 -15.85 2.81
CA ARG A 19 9.53 -17.22 2.99
C ARG A 19 9.77 -17.54 4.47
N GLN A 20 10.40 -16.63 5.23
CA GLN A 20 10.61 -16.80 6.66
C GLN A 20 9.29 -16.88 7.44
N ALA A 21 8.29 -16.11 7.05
CA ALA A 21 6.95 -16.17 7.63
C ALA A 21 6.31 -17.55 7.45
N VAL A 22 6.43 -18.15 6.26
CA VAL A 22 5.95 -19.52 6.01
C VAL A 22 6.71 -20.54 6.87
N GLU A 23 8.04 -20.47 6.88
CA GLU A 23 8.91 -21.41 7.64
C GLU A 23 8.64 -21.34 9.15
N SER A 24 8.39 -20.16 9.71
CA SER A 24 8.08 -19.96 11.13
C SER A 24 6.63 -20.26 11.51
N GLY A 25 5.74 -20.50 10.52
CA GLY A 25 4.31 -20.66 10.75
C GLY A 25 3.60 -19.35 11.14
N TYR A 26 4.19 -18.19 10.81
CA TYR A 26 3.60 -16.89 11.07
C TYR A 26 2.23 -16.76 10.39
N LYS A 27 1.26 -16.20 11.11
CA LYS A 27 -0.09 -15.95 10.62
C LYS A 27 -0.52 -14.54 10.99
N ALA A 28 -1.18 -13.87 10.06
CA ALA A 28 -1.88 -12.62 10.30
C ALA A 28 -3.25 -12.68 9.63
N ARG A 29 -4.21 -11.92 10.15
CA ARG A 29 -5.54 -11.81 9.54
C ARG A 29 -5.45 -11.10 8.19
N TYR A 30 -4.65 -10.05 8.14
CA TYR A 30 -4.33 -9.29 6.93
C TYR A 30 -3.03 -8.48 7.14
N GLY A 31 -2.51 -7.93 6.07
CA GLY A 31 -1.42 -6.96 6.05
C GLY A 31 -1.81 -5.68 5.36
N VAL A 32 -1.18 -4.59 5.74
CA VAL A 32 -1.29 -3.28 5.07
C VAL A 32 0.11 -2.80 4.76
N LEU A 33 0.44 -2.71 3.49
CA LEU A 33 1.63 -2.02 3.01
C LEU A 33 1.35 -0.52 2.92
N LEU A 34 2.33 0.29 3.25
CA LEU A 34 2.29 1.74 3.12
C LEU A 34 3.48 2.16 2.28
N ASP A 35 3.22 2.52 1.03
CA ASP A 35 4.27 3.03 0.16
C ASP A 35 3.92 4.44 -0.33
N MET A 36 4.89 5.35 -0.22
CA MET A 36 4.80 6.74 -0.68
C MET A 36 3.57 7.52 -0.16
N VAL A 37 3.08 7.19 1.03
CA VAL A 37 1.81 7.68 1.60
C VAL A 37 1.82 9.13 2.10
N GLY A 38 2.80 9.92 1.73
CA GLY A 38 2.93 11.31 2.15
C GLY A 38 3.14 12.29 1.01
N GLY A 39 3.17 11.84 -0.24
CA GLY A 39 3.46 12.70 -1.40
C GLY A 39 2.43 13.80 -1.60
N ARG A 40 2.91 14.98 -1.98
CA ARG A 40 2.04 16.12 -2.30
C ARG A 40 1.16 15.79 -3.52
N GLY A 41 -0.15 16.02 -3.38
CA GLY A 41 -1.12 15.74 -4.43
C GLY A 41 -1.51 14.26 -4.60
N CYS A 42 -1.04 13.39 -3.70
CA CYS A 42 -1.40 11.97 -3.74
C CYS A 42 -2.89 11.73 -3.46
N THR A 43 -3.44 10.80 -4.20
CA THR A 43 -4.71 10.11 -3.89
C THR A 43 -4.47 8.61 -4.04
N PHE A 44 -5.21 7.82 -3.26
CA PHE A 44 -5.06 6.38 -3.18
C PHE A 44 -6.25 5.71 -3.87
N ALA A 45 -6.09 5.31 -5.12
CA ALA A 45 -7.06 4.44 -5.79
C ALA A 45 -6.95 3.02 -5.22
N ARG A 46 -8.03 2.24 -5.33
CA ARG A 46 -8.02 0.83 -4.89
C ARG A 46 -7.21 0.01 -5.89
N GLU A 47 -6.01 -0.37 -5.49
CA GLU A 47 -5.03 -1.06 -6.33
C GLU A 47 -5.53 -2.49 -6.67
N GLN A 48 -5.28 -2.95 -7.90
CA GLN A 48 -5.92 -4.15 -8.44
C GLN A 48 -5.49 -5.45 -7.74
N VAL A 49 -4.21 -5.60 -7.39
CA VAL A 49 -3.73 -6.79 -6.65
C VAL A 49 -4.30 -6.81 -5.23
N SER A 50 -4.38 -5.64 -4.59
CA SER A 50 -5.03 -5.47 -3.28
C SER A 50 -6.49 -5.90 -3.33
N LEU A 51 -7.24 -5.49 -4.36
CA LEU A 51 -8.63 -5.93 -4.56
C LEU A 51 -8.72 -7.44 -4.81
N GLN A 52 -7.79 -8.02 -5.53
CA GLN A 52 -7.78 -9.47 -5.82
C GLN A 52 -7.60 -10.31 -4.55
N TYR A 53 -6.73 -9.90 -3.63
CA TYR A 53 -6.33 -10.72 -2.48
C TYR A 53 -6.93 -10.29 -1.15
N ALA A 54 -7.28 -9.01 -1.00
CA ALA A 54 -7.67 -8.40 0.28
C ALA A 54 -8.88 -7.45 0.15
N GLN A 55 -9.77 -7.64 -0.82
CA GLN A 55 -10.89 -6.74 -1.08
C GLN A 55 -11.68 -6.35 0.18
N PRO A 56 -12.06 -7.26 1.10
CA PRO A 56 -12.83 -6.86 2.29
C PRO A 56 -12.09 -5.85 3.17
N VAL A 57 -10.76 -5.95 3.25
CA VAL A 57 -9.94 -5.02 4.03
C VAL A 57 -9.74 -3.71 3.28
N VAL A 58 -9.60 -3.74 1.96
CA VAL A 58 -9.59 -2.53 1.12
C VAL A 58 -10.88 -1.75 1.33
N ASP A 59 -12.04 -2.41 1.19
CA ASP A 59 -13.33 -1.76 1.36
C ASP A 59 -13.49 -1.20 2.78
N LEU A 60 -13.07 -1.92 3.80
CA LEU A 60 -13.09 -1.47 5.20
C LEU A 60 -12.28 -0.18 5.38
N ILE A 61 -11.04 -0.15 4.90
CA ILE A 61 -10.13 1.00 5.07
C ILE A 61 -10.64 2.22 4.31
N TRP A 62 -11.07 2.06 3.04
CA TRP A 62 -11.58 3.18 2.24
C TRP A 62 -12.85 3.78 2.84
N HIS A 63 -13.79 2.94 3.28
CA HIS A 63 -14.99 3.43 3.96
C HIS A 63 -14.68 4.12 5.30
N LEU A 64 -13.74 3.59 6.06
CA LEU A 64 -13.28 4.21 7.31
C LEU A 64 -12.65 5.59 7.05
N ALA A 65 -11.79 5.70 6.03
CA ALA A 65 -11.21 6.98 5.64
C ALA A 65 -12.27 8.01 5.25
N ILE A 66 -13.30 7.59 4.50
CA ILE A 66 -14.43 8.46 4.13
C ILE A 66 -15.21 8.90 5.38
N GLN A 67 -15.50 8.01 6.31
CA GLN A 67 -16.18 8.34 7.59
C GLN A 67 -15.38 9.33 8.43
N LEU A 68 -14.06 9.28 8.37
CA LEU A 68 -13.15 10.22 9.06
C LEU A 68 -12.98 11.55 8.30
N GLY A 69 -13.63 11.73 7.13
CA GLY A 69 -13.57 12.95 6.33
C GLY A 69 -12.42 12.98 5.33
N TYR A 70 -11.76 11.87 5.07
CA TYR A 70 -10.60 11.75 4.17
C TYR A 70 -10.93 11.18 2.79
N GLY A 71 -12.20 11.15 2.41
CA GLY A 71 -12.64 10.58 1.12
C GLY A 71 -12.00 11.22 -0.12
N HIS A 72 -11.51 12.46 -0.02
CA HIS A 72 -10.79 13.11 -1.11
C HIS A 72 -9.39 12.52 -1.35
N PHE A 73 -8.78 11.91 -0.33
CA PHE A 73 -7.52 11.15 -0.47
C PHE A 73 -7.78 9.68 -0.83
N PHE A 74 -8.93 9.13 -0.42
CA PHE A 74 -9.33 7.74 -0.61
C PHE A 74 -10.59 7.65 -1.50
N PRO A 75 -10.50 8.01 -2.79
CA PRO A 75 -11.65 7.89 -3.70
C PRO A 75 -12.03 6.41 -3.90
N LEU A 76 -13.33 6.14 -4.07
CA LEU A 76 -13.83 4.79 -4.40
C LEU A 76 -13.66 4.49 -5.89
N THR A 77 -12.46 4.70 -6.40
CA THR A 77 -12.07 4.39 -7.79
C THR A 77 -11.06 3.26 -7.78
N ASP A 78 -11.17 2.36 -8.75
CA ASP A 78 -10.21 1.29 -8.93
C ASP A 78 -9.01 1.81 -9.73
N GLY A 79 -7.82 1.44 -9.27
CA GLY A 79 -6.55 1.70 -9.93
C GLY A 79 -6.12 0.54 -10.82
N GLY A 80 -4.90 0.63 -11.36
CA GLY A 80 -4.26 -0.46 -12.08
C GLY A 80 -3.55 -1.44 -11.15
N CYS A 81 -2.88 -2.41 -11.78
CA CYS A 81 -1.99 -3.32 -11.09
C CYS A 81 -0.64 -2.64 -10.85
N LEU A 82 -0.20 -2.64 -9.59
CA LEU A 82 1.14 -2.21 -9.21
C LEU A 82 1.93 -3.40 -8.65
N ILE A 83 3.21 -3.43 -8.94
CA ILE A 83 4.12 -4.46 -8.42
C ILE A 83 4.89 -3.83 -7.26
N ASP A 84 4.58 -4.28 -6.04
CA ASP A 84 5.21 -3.84 -4.82
C ASP A 84 5.28 -4.99 -3.80
N ASP A 85 5.79 -4.74 -2.62
CA ASP A 85 6.07 -5.71 -1.56
C ASP A 85 4.85 -6.57 -1.17
N HIS A 86 3.63 -6.02 -1.25
CA HIS A 86 2.39 -6.74 -0.97
C HIS A 86 2.17 -7.95 -1.88
N VAL A 87 2.72 -7.94 -3.10
CA VAL A 87 2.62 -9.07 -4.03
C VAL A 87 3.26 -10.32 -3.45
N ASN A 88 4.46 -10.18 -2.87
CA ASN A 88 5.17 -11.29 -2.23
C ASN A 88 4.47 -11.76 -0.94
N VAL A 89 3.90 -10.84 -0.16
CA VAL A 89 3.12 -11.17 1.04
C VAL A 89 1.91 -12.01 0.66
N ASN A 90 1.18 -11.62 -0.38
CA ASN A 90 0.03 -12.34 -0.88
C ASN A 90 0.40 -13.70 -1.49
N SER A 91 1.39 -13.72 -2.39
CA SER A 91 1.69 -14.91 -3.21
C SER A 91 2.47 -15.97 -2.46
N ILE A 92 3.40 -15.58 -1.58
CA ILE A 92 4.30 -16.48 -0.86
C ILE A 92 3.77 -16.76 0.55
N ALA A 93 3.58 -15.70 1.38
CA ALA A 93 3.15 -15.87 2.78
C ALA A 93 1.67 -16.22 2.92
N ARG A 94 0.87 -16.03 1.86
CA ARG A 94 -0.57 -16.30 1.85
C ARG A 94 -1.33 -15.48 2.91
N VAL A 95 -0.83 -14.31 3.25
CA VAL A 95 -1.51 -13.32 4.08
C VAL A 95 -2.20 -12.32 3.15
N PRO A 96 -3.53 -12.12 3.24
CA PRO A 96 -4.22 -11.09 2.48
C PRO A 96 -3.60 -9.73 2.79
N CYS A 97 -2.94 -9.12 1.83
CA CYS A 97 -2.22 -7.85 2.00
C CYS A 97 -2.65 -6.86 0.94
N LEU A 98 -3.02 -5.68 1.38
CA LEU A 98 -3.30 -4.55 0.49
C LEU A 98 -2.15 -3.55 0.53
N ASP A 99 -2.11 -2.70 -0.47
CA ASP A 99 -1.18 -1.59 -0.60
C ASP A 99 -1.94 -0.26 -0.60
N ILE A 100 -1.59 0.63 0.31
CA ILE A 100 -1.98 2.04 0.24
C ILE A 100 -0.83 2.77 -0.44
N VAL A 101 -0.99 3.01 -1.72
CA VAL A 101 0.02 3.58 -2.60
C VAL A 101 -0.62 4.65 -3.48
N PRO A 102 0.06 5.76 -3.79
CA PRO A 102 -0.48 6.74 -4.72
C PRO A 102 -0.70 6.13 -6.10
N TYR A 103 -1.74 6.60 -6.79
CA TYR A 103 -2.01 6.18 -8.15
C TYR A 103 -2.18 7.39 -9.06
N PHE A 104 -1.21 7.61 -9.93
CA PHE A 104 -1.21 8.68 -10.91
C PHE A 104 -1.51 8.13 -12.30
N THR A 105 -2.43 8.77 -13.01
CA THR A 105 -2.76 8.43 -14.40
C THR A 105 -1.91 9.19 -15.40
N ASP A 106 -1.36 10.33 -14.97
CA ASP A 106 -0.58 11.22 -15.81
C ASP A 106 0.89 11.21 -15.38
N GLY A 107 1.78 11.01 -16.34
CA GLY A 107 3.22 11.04 -16.09
C GLY A 107 3.96 9.75 -16.44
N PRO A 108 5.25 9.69 -16.11
CA PRO A 108 6.13 8.57 -16.48
C PRO A 108 5.92 7.32 -15.61
N SER A 109 5.28 7.45 -14.47
CA SER A 109 5.05 6.36 -13.52
C SER A 109 3.72 6.52 -12.81
N ASN A 110 3.01 5.41 -12.56
CA ASN A 110 1.81 5.41 -11.73
C ASN A 110 2.10 5.71 -10.25
N PHE A 111 3.35 5.57 -9.80
CA PHE A 111 3.80 5.97 -8.45
C PHE A 111 3.96 7.48 -8.30
N GLY A 112 3.92 8.24 -9.40
CA GLY A 112 3.97 9.70 -9.39
C GLY A 112 5.33 10.30 -9.79
N PRO A 113 5.40 11.63 -9.82
CA PRO A 113 6.53 12.34 -10.43
C PRO A 113 7.83 12.32 -9.62
N THR A 114 7.78 12.01 -8.33
CA THR A 114 8.95 11.97 -7.45
C THR A 114 9.57 10.57 -7.33
N TRP A 115 8.82 9.54 -7.75
CA TRP A 115 9.24 8.15 -7.62
C TRP A 115 10.59 7.90 -8.31
N HIS A 116 11.57 7.38 -7.55
CA HIS A 116 12.94 7.08 -7.99
C HIS A 116 13.68 8.29 -8.60
N THR A 117 13.43 9.48 -8.11
CA THR A 117 14.10 10.71 -8.55
C THR A 117 14.75 11.46 -7.38
N LEU A 118 15.65 12.41 -7.70
CA LEU A 118 16.21 13.33 -6.71
C LEU A 118 15.20 14.35 -6.16
N GLN A 119 13.96 14.33 -6.65
CA GLN A 119 12.86 15.15 -6.15
C GLN A 119 12.07 14.45 -5.02
N ASP A 120 12.40 13.22 -4.68
CA ASP A 120 11.86 12.55 -3.51
C ASP A 120 12.53 13.09 -2.24
N THR A 121 12.03 14.25 -1.82
CA THR A 121 12.58 15.06 -0.73
C THR A 121 11.48 15.43 0.28
N PRO A 122 11.83 15.78 1.53
CA PRO A 122 10.86 16.19 2.55
C PRO A 122 9.97 17.38 2.13
N GLU A 123 10.44 18.26 1.26
CA GLU A 123 9.68 19.41 0.75
C GLU A 123 8.48 18.98 -0.11
N ASN A 124 8.52 17.77 -0.68
CA ASN A 124 7.43 17.18 -1.46
C ASN A 124 6.47 16.33 -0.62
N ILE A 125 6.62 16.32 0.69
CA ILE A 125 5.67 15.70 1.62
C ILE A 125 4.57 16.70 2.00
N ASP A 126 3.32 16.21 2.00
CA ASP A 126 2.16 16.92 2.52
C ASP A 126 1.74 16.28 3.86
N PRO A 127 1.85 17.01 4.97
CA PRO A 127 1.44 16.51 6.30
C PRO A 127 -0.04 16.12 6.37
N ASN A 128 -0.91 16.68 5.51
CA ASN A 128 -2.33 16.33 5.51
C ASN A 128 -2.56 14.94 4.90
N VAL A 129 -1.78 14.56 3.89
CA VAL A 129 -1.81 13.21 3.32
C VAL A 129 -1.35 12.19 4.36
N LEU A 130 -0.19 12.43 5.01
CA LEU A 130 0.30 11.58 6.10
C LEU A 130 -0.71 11.46 7.24
N LYS A 131 -1.34 12.57 7.63
CA LYS A 131 -2.36 12.60 8.67
C LYS A 131 -3.56 11.75 8.28
N ALA A 132 -4.05 11.85 7.05
CA ALA A 132 -5.20 11.09 6.59
C ALA A 132 -4.94 9.57 6.68
N VAL A 133 -3.79 9.12 6.18
CA VAL A 133 -3.38 7.71 6.27
C VAL A 133 -3.19 7.29 7.73
N GLY A 134 -2.42 8.05 8.50
CA GLY A 134 -2.12 7.73 9.90
C GLY A 134 -3.38 7.65 10.78
N GLN A 135 -4.31 8.58 10.67
CA GLN A 135 -5.55 8.55 11.45
C GLN A 135 -6.48 7.42 11.02
N THR A 136 -6.56 7.13 9.72
CA THR A 136 -7.38 6.01 9.23
C THR A 136 -6.86 4.68 9.78
N LEU A 137 -5.56 4.44 9.72
CA LEU A 137 -4.98 3.19 10.22
C LEU A 137 -4.99 3.11 11.75
N THR A 138 -4.78 4.22 12.44
CA THR A 138 -4.93 4.25 13.91
C THR A 138 -6.34 3.84 14.31
N GLN A 139 -7.36 4.41 13.66
CA GLN A 139 -8.76 4.04 13.94
C GLN A 139 -9.05 2.58 13.59
N LEU A 140 -8.50 2.06 12.48
CA LEU A 140 -8.61 0.64 12.12
C LEU A 140 -8.08 -0.26 13.23
N ILE A 141 -6.87 0.02 13.74
CA ILE A 141 -6.23 -0.76 14.81
C ILE A 141 -7.06 -0.74 16.10
N TYR A 142 -7.61 0.42 16.47
CA TYR A 142 -8.45 0.51 17.66
C TYR A 142 -9.80 -0.21 17.49
N ASN A 143 -10.40 -0.17 16.32
CA ASN A 143 -11.63 -0.90 16.04
C ASN A 143 -11.40 -2.41 16.09
N ASP A 144 -10.29 -2.87 15.54
CA ASP A 144 -9.91 -4.28 15.47
C ASP A 144 -9.70 -4.90 16.86
N ASN A 145 -9.12 -4.13 17.80
CA ASN A 145 -8.94 -4.55 19.19
C ASN A 145 -10.24 -4.48 20.03
N ALA A 146 -11.27 -3.81 19.57
CA ALA A 146 -12.53 -3.72 20.28
C ALA A 146 -13.48 -4.90 20.01
N GLU A 147 -13.16 -5.73 19.01
CA GLU A 147 -13.94 -6.92 18.63
C GLU A 147 -13.41 -8.22 19.29
N GLU A 148 -12.32 -8.16 20.08
CA GLU A 148 -11.81 -9.25 20.91
C GLU A 148 -12.40 -9.21 22.35
#